data_1e7c490857672fe4e019fac0dc020083
#
_entry.id   1e7c490857672fe4e019fac0dc020083
#
_cell.length_a   1.000
_cell.length_b   1.000
_cell.length_c   1.000
_cell.angle_alpha   90.00
_cell.angle_beta   90.00
_cell.angle_gamma   90.00
#
_symmetry.space_group_name_H-M   'P 1'
#
loop_
_entity.id
_entity.type
_entity.pdbx_description
1 polymer ?
#
loop_
_entity_poly.entity_id
_entity_poly.type
_entity_poly.pdbx_seq_one_letter_code
_entity_poly.pdbx_strand_id
1 'polypeptide(L)'
;MLKSENKIRSAVAVFDLDGTLVETDAANSAAYRDALNGVGVGNVTGLYGRITAGVIRGAVAGISDLEMNEIVRRKVEAYCHHLWRTRLGAAADALNCVLINREAFNKVVLLTDGAERRAMETLRYHGLAGCFDEIVCNAGVGDKYMNYFKSFDTDPAACVVWENEEGKIKSAIAAGVKVENIRKVG
;
A
#
# COMPACT_ATOMS: atom_id res chain seq x y z
N MET A 1 -24.36 -42.25 -2.36
CA MET A 1 -23.75 -41.42 -3.43
C MET A 1 -23.57 -40.03 -2.88
N LEU A 2 -22.41 -39.75 -2.31
CA LEU A 2 -22.06 -38.39 -1.81
C LEU A 2 -21.42 -37.65 -2.97
N LYS A 3 -22.14 -36.68 -3.52
CA LYS A 3 -21.54 -35.70 -4.41
C LYS A 3 -20.62 -34.83 -3.54
N SER A 4 -19.30 -35.02 -3.64
CA SER A 4 -18.34 -34.06 -3.21
C SER A 4 -18.55 -32.83 -4.09
N GLU A 5 -19.27 -31.83 -3.60
CA GLU A 5 -19.23 -30.51 -4.16
C GLU A 5 -17.79 -30.03 -4.00
N ASN A 6 -17.05 -30.12 -5.09
CA ASN A 6 -15.78 -29.38 -5.25
C ASN A 6 -16.15 -27.91 -5.18
N LYS A 7 -16.19 -27.37 -3.96
CA LYS A 7 -16.28 -25.94 -3.72
C LYS A 7 -14.99 -25.38 -4.29
N ILE A 8 -15.04 -24.92 -5.54
CA ILE A 8 -13.96 -24.12 -6.13
C ILE A 8 -13.77 -23.00 -5.11
N ARG A 9 -12.68 -23.06 -4.35
CA ARG A 9 -12.31 -21.98 -3.43
C ARG A 9 -11.96 -20.81 -4.33
N SER A 10 -12.91 -19.90 -4.50
CA SER A 10 -12.67 -18.69 -5.27
C SER A 10 -11.55 -17.93 -4.59
N ALA A 11 -10.55 -17.51 -5.34
CA ALA A 11 -9.38 -16.81 -4.82
C ALA A 11 -9.76 -15.43 -4.24
N VAL A 12 -8.95 -14.92 -3.34
CA VAL A 12 -9.00 -13.52 -2.90
C VAL A 12 -7.86 -12.78 -3.59
N ALA A 13 -8.17 -11.72 -4.33
CA ALA A 13 -7.19 -10.85 -4.95
C ALA A 13 -6.79 -9.75 -3.95
N VAL A 14 -5.51 -9.65 -3.59
CA VAL A 14 -4.99 -8.66 -2.65
C VAL A 14 -3.97 -7.79 -3.37
N PHE A 15 -4.23 -6.50 -3.40
CA PHE A 15 -3.35 -5.52 -4.04
C PHE A 15 -2.75 -4.58 -2.99
N ASP A 16 -1.44 -4.37 -3.07
CA ASP A 16 -0.82 -3.23 -2.42
C ASP A 16 -1.05 -1.95 -3.25
N LEU A 17 -0.92 -0.79 -2.62
CA LEU A 17 -1.15 0.51 -3.26
C LEU A 17 0.15 1.13 -3.80
N ASP A 18 1.10 1.41 -2.90
CA ASP A 18 2.23 2.30 -3.13
C ASP A 18 3.36 1.63 -3.93
N GLY A 19 3.60 2.05 -5.17
CA GLY A 19 4.56 1.43 -6.08
C GLY A 19 4.02 0.15 -6.74
N THR A 20 2.80 -0.26 -6.41
CA THR A 20 2.12 -1.43 -6.97
C THR A 20 0.98 -1.01 -7.89
N LEU A 21 -0.12 -0.54 -7.36
CA LEU A 21 -1.26 -0.01 -8.13
C LEU A 21 -1.05 1.42 -8.58
N VAL A 22 -0.36 2.22 -7.76
CA VAL A 22 -0.09 3.63 -8.03
C VAL A 22 1.35 3.96 -7.65
N GLU A 23 2.07 4.58 -8.58
CA GLU A 23 3.39 5.16 -8.35
C GLU A 23 3.24 6.43 -7.53
N THR A 24 3.56 6.36 -6.24
CA THR A 24 3.32 7.44 -5.27
C THR A 24 4.58 8.14 -4.79
N ASP A 25 5.77 7.65 -5.12
CA ASP A 25 7.04 8.14 -4.56
C ASP A 25 7.29 9.63 -4.83
N ALA A 26 6.96 10.12 -6.01
CA ALA A 26 7.14 11.54 -6.36
C ALA A 26 6.23 12.44 -5.52
N ALA A 27 4.97 12.05 -5.32
CA ALA A 27 4.01 12.77 -4.48
C ALA A 27 4.40 12.71 -3.00
N ASN A 28 4.79 11.54 -2.51
CA ASN A 28 5.26 11.35 -1.14
C ASN A 28 6.50 12.21 -0.86
N SER A 29 7.47 12.23 -1.77
CA SER A 29 8.70 13.02 -1.62
C SER A 29 8.42 14.52 -1.61
N ALA A 30 7.51 15.00 -2.47
CA ALA A 30 7.10 16.39 -2.48
C ALA A 30 6.40 16.79 -1.16
N ALA A 31 5.46 15.95 -0.69
CA ALA A 31 4.74 16.19 0.56
C ALA A 31 5.66 16.20 1.79
N TYR A 32 6.70 15.34 1.82
CA TYR A 32 7.70 15.40 2.88
C TYR A 32 8.53 16.66 2.84
N ARG A 33 8.91 17.18 1.65
CA ARG A 33 9.62 18.46 1.54
C ARG A 33 8.78 19.62 2.03
N ASP A 34 7.49 19.66 1.69
CA ASP A 34 6.58 20.69 2.20
C ASP A 34 6.46 20.61 3.71
N ALA A 35 6.34 19.41 4.27
CA ALA A 35 6.26 19.20 5.72
C ALA A 35 7.53 19.67 6.44
N LEU A 36 8.72 19.35 5.92
CA LEU A 36 10.01 19.77 6.46
C LEU A 36 10.16 21.30 6.44
N ASN A 37 9.80 21.92 5.33
CA ASN A 37 9.79 23.40 5.23
C ASN A 37 8.84 24.03 6.25
N GLY A 38 7.66 23.42 6.44
CA GLY A 38 6.64 23.91 7.37
C GLY A 38 7.00 23.81 8.85
N VAL A 39 7.99 22.97 9.23
CA VAL A 39 8.52 22.89 10.61
C VAL A 39 9.85 23.63 10.77
N GLY A 40 10.30 24.37 9.75
CA GLY A 40 11.54 25.15 9.81
C GLY A 40 12.82 24.32 9.63
N VAL A 41 12.70 23.03 9.35
CA VAL A 41 13.80 22.16 8.93
C VAL A 41 13.97 22.34 7.41
N GLY A 42 14.53 23.49 7.02
CA GLY A 42 14.75 23.83 5.61
C GLY A 42 15.74 22.88 4.93
N ASN A 43 15.86 23.03 3.63
CA ASN A 43 16.74 22.31 2.69
C ASN A 43 17.65 21.23 3.28
N VAL A 44 17.07 20.07 3.63
CA VAL A 44 17.87 18.90 4.01
C VAL A 44 18.55 18.40 2.73
N THR A 45 19.85 18.64 2.64
CA THR A 45 20.68 18.09 1.56
C THR A 45 20.74 16.56 1.66
N GLY A 46 20.68 15.87 0.53
CA GLY A 46 20.77 14.40 0.52
C GLY A 46 19.44 13.64 0.51
N LEU A 47 18.29 14.33 0.51
CA LEU A 47 17.00 13.66 0.34
C LEU A 47 16.71 13.40 -1.15
N TYR A 48 17.30 12.35 -1.69
CA TYR A 48 17.09 11.89 -3.07
C TYR A 48 16.22 10.63 -3.11
N GLY A 49 15.46 10.46 -4.19
CA GLY A 49 14.62 9.26 -4.39
C GLY A 49 13.41 9.19 -3.44
N ARG A 50 13.08 7.99 -3.00
CA ARG A 50 11.97 7.72 -2.08
C ARG A 50 12.28 8.26 -0.68
N ILE A 51 11.55 9.27 -0.25
CA ILE A 51 11.68 9.84 1.10
C ILE A 51 10.73 9.10 2.05
N THR A 52 11.30 8.59 3.14
CA THR A 52 10.56 7.94 4.24
C THR A 52 10.92 8.61 5.58
N ALA A 53 10.16 8.32 6.64
CA ALA A 53 10.50 8.77 7.99
C ALA A 53 11.90 8.33 8.43
N GLY A 54 12.30 7.10 8.06
CA GLY A 54 13.65 6.58 8.34
C GLY A 54 14.74 7.36 7.61
N VAL A 55 14.53 7.71 6.34
CA VAL A 55 15.46 8.55 5.56
C VAL A 55 15.61 9.94 6.20
N ILE A 56 14.52 10.55 6.66
CA ILE A 56 14.56 11.85 7.34
C ILE A 56 15.32 11.76 8.66
N ARG A 57 15.06 10.72 9.48
CA ARG A 57 15.80 10.51 10.74
C ARG A 57 17.30 10.33 10.52
N GLY A 58 17.71 9.70 9.44
CA GLY A 58 19.12 9.55 9.07
C GLY A 58 19.77 10.85 8.56
N ALA A 59 18.98 11.73 7.93
CA ALA A 59 19.47 12.95 7.30
C ALA A 59 19.43 14.18 8.23
N VAL A 60 18.54 14.21 9.24
CA VAL A 60 18.35 15.29 10.18
C VAL A 60 18.86 14.90 11.55
N ALA A 61 20.08 15.35 11.90
CA ALA A 61 20.66 15.02 13.18
C ALA A 61 19.84 15.62 14.33
N GLY A 62 19.57 14.80 15.36
CA GLY A 62 18.90 15.24 16.59
C GLY A 62 17.38 15.50 16.47
N ILE A 63 16.75 15.11 15.36
CA ILE A 63 15.28 15.21 15.22
C ILE A 63 14.59 14.40 16.32
N SER A 64 13.73 15.03 17.10
CA SER A 64 12.96 14.39 18.16
C SER A 64 11.78 13.61 17.59
N ASP A 65 11.21 12.69 18.40
CA ASP A 65 10.00 11.96 18.03
C ASP A 65 8.80 12.90 17.83
N LEU A 66 8.71 13.97 18.63
CA LEU A 66 7.65 14.97 18.51
C LEU A 66 7.71 15.70 17.16
N GLU A 67 8.90 16.15 16.76
CA GLU A 67 9.10 16.82 15.46
C GLU A 67 8.84 15.85 14.30
N MET A 68 9.28 14.60 14.41
CA MET A 68 9.03 13.58 13.39
C MET A 68 7.53 13.29 13.23
N ASN A 69 6.79 13.20 14.34
CA ASN A 69 5.34 13.00 14.32
C ASN A 69 4.63 14.20 13.65
N GLU A 70 5.07 15.42 13.94
CA GLU A 70 4.52 16.63 13.30
C GLU A 70 4.83 16.65 11.79
N ILE A 71 6.04 16.26 11.37
CA ILE A 71 6.41 16.13 9.96
C ILE A 71 5.49 15.11 9.27
N VAL A 72 5.28 13.93 9.87
CA VAL A 72 4.41 12.89 9.31
C VAL A 72 2.95 13.40 9.19
N ARG A 73 2.44 14.09 10.21
CA ARG A 73 1.11 14.68 10.19
C ARG A 73 0.96 15.69 9.04
N ARG A 74 1.88 16.66 8.94
CA ARG A 74 1.89 17.67 7.86
C ARG A 74 2.05 17.05 6.48
N LYS A 75 2.89 16.02 6.35
CA LYS A 75 3.06 15.27 5.11
C LYS A 75 1.74 14.65 4.63
N VAL A 76 0.95 14.08 5.53
CA VAL A 76 -0.36 13.51 5.16
C VAL A 76 -1.31 14.60 4.65
N GLU A 77 -1.28 15.79 5.27
CA GLU A 77 -2.09 16.94 4.83
C GLU A 77 -1.61 17.50 3.47
N ALA A 78 -0.30 17.63 3.28
CA ALA A 78 0.27 18.15 2.05
C ALA A 78 0.14 17.20 0.86
N TYR A 79 0.00 15.89 1.10
CA TYR A 79 0.03 14.86 0.04
C TYR A 79 -1.05 15.08 -1.02
N CYS A 80 -2.26 15.52 -0.64
CA CYS A 80 -3.35 15.75 -1.58
C CYS A 80 -3.02 16.84 -2.63
N HIS A 81 -2.16 17.80 -2.29
CA HIS A 81 -1.71 18.83 -3.23
C HIS A 81 -0.75 18.31 -4.29
N HIS A 82 -0.24 17.09 -4.11
CA HIS A 82 0.72 16.44 -5.00
C HIS A 82 0.17 15.23 -5.75
N LEU A 83 -1.13 14.93 -5.68
CA LEU A 83 -1.76 13.80 -6.36
C LEU A 83 -1.49 13.78 -7.87
N TRP A 84 -1.37 14.95 -8.50
CA TRP A 84 -1.02 15.08 -9.92
C TRP A 84 0.37 14.53 -10.28
N ARG A 85 1.22 14.25 -9.30
CA ARG A 85 2.53 13.61 -9.46
C ARG A 85 2.45 12.08 -9.41
N THR A 86 1.28 11.54 -9.11
CA THR A 86 1.04 10.09 -9.10
C THR A 86 0.62 9.61 -10.48
N ARG A 87 0.86 8.34 -10.76
CA ARG A 87 0.39 7.67 -11.98
C ARG A 87 0.02 6.22 -11.66
N LEU A 88 -0.78 5.60 -12.53
CA LEU A 88 -1.07 4.17 -12.40
C LEU A 88 0.23 3.36 -12.47
N GLY A 89 0.35 2.39 -11.57
CA GLY A 89 1.47 1.47 -11.47
C GLY A 89 1.28 0.21 -12.32
N ALA A 90 2.29 -0.65 -12.32
CA ALA A 90 2.31 -1.84 -13.16
C ALA A 90 1.22 -2.89 -12.84
N ALA A 91 0.64 -2.87 -11.63
CA ALA A 91 -0.46 -3.77 -11.27
C ALA A 91 -1.86 -3.26 -11.69
N ALA A 92 -1.98 -2.07 -12.28
CA ALA A 92 -3.28 -1.53 -12.69
C ALA A 92 -3.96 -2.40 -13.77
N ASP A 93 -3.19 -2.91 -14.73
CA ASP A 93 -3.72 -3.83 -15.74
C ASP A 93 -4.14 -5.18 -15.13
N ALA A 94 -3.40 -5.66 -14.14
CA ALA A 94 -3.78 -6.87 -13.41
C ALA A 94 -5.09 -6.67 -12.63
N LEU A 95 -5.30 -5.50 -12.02
CA LEU A 95 -6.57 -5.16 -11.39
C LEU A 95 -7.72 -5.17 -12.40
N ASN A 96 -7.54 -4.57 -13.56
CA ASN A 96 -8.53 -4.60 -14.64
C ASN A 96 -8.86 -6.05 -15.07
N CYS A 97 -7.85 -6.90 -15.23
CA CYS A 97 -8.07 -8.32 -15.54
C CYS A 97 -8.86 -9.05 -14.44
N VAL A 98 -8.59 -8.76 -13.17
CA VAL A 98 -9.33 -9.32 -12.02
C VAL A 98 -10.78 -8.85 -12.04
N LEU A 99 -11.04 -7.57 -12.33
CA LEU A 99 -12.38 -7.01 -12.38
C LEU A 99 -13.21 -7.57 -13.56
N ILE A 100 -12.59 -7.80 -14.72
CA ILE A 100 -13.24 -8.44 -15.87
C ILE A 100 -13.61 -9.90 -15.57
N ASN A 101 -12.75 -10.61 -14.82
CA ASN A 101 -12.95 -12.01 -14.42
C ASN A 101 -13.40 -12.11 -12.96
N ARG A 102 -14.31 -11.25 -12.54
CA ARG A 102 -14.69 -11.07 -11.14
C ARG A 102 -15.23 -12.34 -10.49
N GLU A 103 -15.87 -13.21 -11.27
CA GLU A 103 -16.42 -14.48 -10.82
C GLU A 103 -15.36 -15.49 -10.35
N ALA A 104 -14.09 -15.32 -10.77
CA ALA A 104 -12.98 -16.16 -10.32
C ALA A 104 -12.48 -15.77 -8.91
N PHE A 105 -12.95 -14.63 -8.37
CA PHE A 105 -12.51 -14.10 -7.10
C PHE A 105 -13.68 -13.86 -6.16
N ASN A 106 -13.58 -14.36 -4.93
CA ASN A 106 -14.57 -14.09 -3.87
C ASN A 106 -14.53 -12.62 -3.44
N LYS A 107 -13.32 -12.05 -3.39
CA LYS A 107 -13.08 -10.73 -2.87
C LYS A 107 -11.90 -10.08 -3.59
N VAL A 108 -11.97 -8.78 -3.80
CA VAL A 108 -10.84 -7.93 -4.24
C VAL A 108 -10.54 -6.95 -3.12
N VAL A 109 -9.32 -6.99 -2.59
CA VAL A 109 -8.89 -6.27 -1.40
C VAL A 109 -7.75 -5.34 -1.75
N LEU A 110 -7.83 -4.11 -1.30
CA LEU A 110 -6.66 -3.24 -1.17
C LEU A 110 -6.08 -3.40 0.24
N LEU A 111 -4.78 -3.71 0.35
CA LEU A 111 -4.08 -3.83 1.63
C LEU A 111 -2.80 -2.98 1.60
N THR A 112 -2.82 -1.83 2.28
CA THR A 112 -1.72 -0.86 2.26
C THR A 112 -1.23 -0.49 3.65
N ASP A 113 0.06 -0.16 3.77
CA ASP A 113 0.62 0.49 4.97
C ASP A 113 0.35 2.01 5.02
N GLY A 114 -0.32 2.55 4.00
CA GLY A 114 -0.68 3.96 3.95
C GLY A 114 -1.74 4.34 4.99
N ALA A 115 -1.72 5.62 5.42
CA ALA A 115 -2.82 6.19 6.18
C ALA A 115 -4.10 6.23 5.32
N GLU A 116 -5.25 5.94 5.94
CA GLU A 116 -6.54 5.79 5.25
C GLU A 116 -6.88 7.01 4.37
N ARG A 117 -6.80 8.23 4.94
CA ARG A 117 -7.07 9.45 4.18
C ARG A 117 -6.26 9.52 2.90
N ARG A 118 -4.95 9.27 2.98
CA ARG A 118 -4.04 9.30 1.83
C ARG A 118 -4.40 8.23 0.79
N ALA A 119 -4.64 7.01 1.24
CA ALA A 119 -5.02 5.91 0.36
C ALA A 119 -6.33 6.23 -0.38
N MET A 120 -7.36 6.68 0.33
CA MET A 120 -8.65 7.02 -0.26
C MET A 120 -8.58 8.18 -1.25
N GLU A 121 -7.80 9.23 -0.96
CA GLU A 121 -7.59 10.35 -1.89
C GLU A 121 -6.86 9.89 -3.16
N THR A 122 -5.85 9.02 -3.03
CA THR A 122 -5.14 8.42 -4.17
C THR A 122 -6.08 7.58 -5.04
N LEU A 123 -6.88 6.71 -4.42
CA LEU A 123 -7.84 5.87 -5.14
C LEU A 123 -8.90 6.70 -5.87
N ARG A 124 -9.45 7.74 -5.23
CA ARG A 124 -10.43 8.63 -5.85
C ARG A 124 -9.83 9.37 -7.04
N TYR A 125 -8.62 9.89 -6.89
CA TYR A 125 -7.92 10.61 -7.96
C TYR A 125 -7.75 9.77 -9.22
N HIS A 126 -7.46 8.47 -9.07
CA HIS A 126 -7.28 7.53 -10.17
C HIS A 126 -8.56 6.78 -10.58
N GLY A 127 -9.70 7.07 -9.96
CA GLY A 127 -10.97 6.39 -10.26
C GLY A 127 -11.04 4.95 -9.78
N LEU A 128 -10.20 4.55 -8.80
CA LEU A 128 -10.08 3.18 -8.30
C LEU A 128 -10.88 2.90 -7.03
N ALA A 129 -11.52 3.92 -6.42
CA ALA A 129 -12.18 3.77 -5.11
C ALA A 129 -13.30 2.73 -5.08
N GLY A 130 -13.95 2.47 -6.22
CA GLY A 130 -15.03 1.48 -6.36
C GLY A 130 -14.58 0.09 -6.83
N CYS A 131 -13.28 -0.14 -6.98
CA CYS A 131 -12.74 -1.40 -7.52
C CYS A 131 -12.58 -2.51 -6.47
N PHE A 132 -12.69 -2.19 -5.18
CA PHE A 132 -12.39 -3.07 -4.06
C PHE A 132 -13.63 -3.35 -3.22
N ASP A 133 -13.80 -4.60 -2.80
CA ASP A 133 -14.82 -4.98 -1.80
C ASP A 133 -14.38 -4.55 -0.41
N GLU A 134 -13.06 -4.43 -0.20
CA GLU A 134 -12.48 -4.09 1.09
C GLU A 134 -11.20 -3.26 0.90
N ILE A 135 -11.07 -2.21 1.69
CA ILE A 135 -9.89 -1.35 1.73
C ILE A 135 -9.36 -1.36 3.16
N VAL A 136 -8.16 -1.93 3.34
CA VAL A 136 -7.50 -2.06 4.64
C VAL A 136 -6.24 -1.23 4.68
N CYS A 137 -6.24 -0.23 5.57
CA CYS A 137 -5.13 0.68 5.78
C CYS A 137 -4.47 0.38 7.13
N ASN A 138 -3.28 -0.22 7.10
CA ASN A 138 -2.53 -0.63 8.29
C ASN A 138 -1.85 0.56 9.01
N ALA A 139 -1.74 1.71 8.35
CA ALA A 139 -1.13 2.94 8.88
C ALA A 139 0.29 2.74 9.47
N GLY A 140 1.04 1.75 8.98
CA GLY A 140 2.39 1.43 9.44
C GLY A 140 2.44 0.75 10.81
N VAL A 141 1.33 0.24 11.34
CA VAL A 141 1.28 -0.45 12.62
C VAL A 141 1.58 -1.94 12.44
N GLY A 142 2.80 -2.36 12.77
CA GLY A 142 3.23 -3.75 12.64
C GLY A 142 3.26 -4.21 11.17
N ASP A 143 2.99 -5.49 10.96
CA ASP A 143 2.99 -6.11 9.64
C ASP A 143 1.58 -6.18 9.05
N LYS A 144 1.36 -5.59 7.88
CA LYS A 144 0.03 -5.49 7.25
C LYS A 144 -0.57 -6.86 6.92
N TYR A 145 0.23 -7.82 6.45
CA TYR A 145 -0.27 -9.16 6.09
C TYR A 145 -0.62 -9.97 7.33
N MET A 146 0.26 -9.97 8.34
CA MET A 146 -0.02 -10.65 9.62
C MET A 146 -1.25 -10.06 10.31
N ASN A 147 -1.41 -8.74 10.29
CA ASN A 147 -2.57 -8.05 10.88
C ASN A 147 -3.84 -8.39 10.11
N TYR A 148 -3.80 -8.36 8.77
CA TYR A 148 -4.95 -8.67 7.95
C TYR A 148 -5.46 -10.09 8.20
N PHE A 149 -4.60 -11.10 8.07
CA PHE A 149 -5.01 -12.50 8.23
C PHE A 149 -5.39 -12.90 9.67
N LYS A 150 -4.95 -12.14 10.68
CA LYS A 150 -5.43 -12.32 12.06
C LYS A 150 -6.80 -11.71 12.32
N SER A 151 -7.12 -10.62 11.62
CA SER A 151 -8.33 -9.84 11.89
C SER A 151 -9.51 -10.19 10.98
N PHE A 152 -9.24 -10.80 9.84
CA PHE A 152 -10.24 -11.12 8.82
C PHE A 152 -10.25 -12.63 8.57
N ASP A 153 -11.46 -13.19 8.40
CA ASP A 153 -11.66 -14.61 8.07
C ASP A 153 -11.31 -14.87 6.59
N THR A 154 -10.01 -14.81 6.31
CA THR A 154 -9.46 -15.00 4.96
C THR A 154 -8.33 -16.02 5.02
N ASP A 155 -8.45 -17.12 4.25
CA ASP A 155 -7.40 -18.12 4.14
C ASP A 155 -6.22 -17.55 3.30
N PRO A 156 -5.03 -17.35 3.90
CA PRO A 156 -3.88 -16.83 3.16
C PRO A 156 -3.50 -17.69 1.95
N ALA A 157 -3.68 -19.00 2.06
CA ALA A 157 -3.34 -19.94 0.98
C ALA A 157 -4.26 -19.81 -0.26
N ALA A 158 -5.42 -19.17 -0.12
CA ALA A 158 -6.35 -18.87 -1.21
C ALA A 158 -6.13 -17.47 -1.81
N CYS A 159 -5.20 -16.68 -1.27
CA CYS A 159 -4.93 -15.33 -1.74
C CYS A 159 -3.95 -15.32 -2.91
N VAL A 160 -4.19 -14.40 -3.87
CA VAL A 160 -3.21 -13.97 -4.88
C VAL A 160 -2.83 -12.53 -4.55
N VAL A 161 -1.55 -12.27 -4.36
CA VAL A 161 -1.04 -10.99 -3.83
C VAL A 161 -0.17 -10.28 -4.88
N TRP A 162 -0.46 -9.02 -5.18
CA TRP A 162 0.37 -8.12 -5.98
C TRP A 162 1.11 -7.16 -5.05
N GLU A 163 2.44 -7.22 -5.09
CA GLU A 163 3.31 -6.48 -4.17
C GLU A 163 4.66 -6.16 -4.85
N ASN A 164 5.21 -4.98 -4.62
CA ASN A 164 6.48 -4.55 -5.19
C ASN A 164 7.65 -4.67 -4.21
N GLU A 165 7.42 -4.56 -2.90
CA GLU A 165 8.47 -4.54 -1.89
C GLU A 165 8.88 -5.96 -1.46
N GLU A 166 10.15 -6.31 -1.66
CA GLU A 166 10.71 -7.62 -1.30
C GLU A 166 10.47 -8.01 0.18
N GLY A 167 10.59 -7.02 1.09
CA GLY A 167 10.31 -7.22 2.51
C GLY A 167 8.85 -7.58 2.78
N LYS A 168 7.91 -6.97 2.05
CA LYS A 168 6.47 -7.22 2.16
C LYS A 168 6.08 -8.54 1.51
N ILE A 169 6.74 -8.92 0.41
CA ILE A 169 6.59 -10.25 -0.21
C ILE A 169 6.97 -11.33 0.81
N LYS A 170 8.13 -11.21 1.48
CA LYS A 170 8.55 -12.17 2.53
C LYS A 170 7.54 -12.23 3.67
N SER A 171 6.98 -11.10 4.03
CA SER A 171 5.95 -10.96 5.06
C SER A 171 4.65 -11.67 4.68
N ALA A 172 4.17 -11.50 3.44
CA ALA A 172 2.99 -12.20 2.92
C ALA A 172 3.18 -13.73 2.95
N ILE A 173 4.36 -14.21 2.53
CA ILE A 173 4.72 -15.64 2.58
C ILE A 173 4.74 -16.15 4.03
N ALA A 174 5.35 -15.41 4.95
CA ALA A 174 5.39 -15.74 6.37
C ALA A 174 3.99 -15.77 7.01
N ALA A 175 3.07 -14.98 6.48
CA ALA A 175 1.67 -14.96 6.90
C ALA A 175 0.83 -16.11 6.28
N GLY A 176 1.41 -16.96 5.41
CA GLY A 176 0.79 -18.15 4.85
C GLY A 176 0.37 -18.05 3.38
N VAL A 177 0.65 -16.95 2.70
CA VAL A 177 0.42 -16.84 1.25
C VAL A 177 1.41 -17.75 0.52
N LYS A 178 0.92 -18.54 -0.43
CA LYS A 178 1.76 -19.43 -1.22
C LYS A 178 2.67 -18.65 -2.16
N VAL A 179 3.92 -19.07 -2.30
CA VAL A 179 4.93 -18.42 -3.15
C VAL A 179 4.43 -18.28 -4.60
N GLU A 180 3.81 -19.33 -5.12
CA GLU A 180 3.24 -19.36 -6.49
C GLU A 180 2.08 -18.37 -6.69
N ASN A 181 1.50 -17.86 -5.61
CA ASN A 181 0.42 -16.88 -5.64
C ASN A 181 0.91 -15.43 -5.49
N ILE A 182 2.20 -15.22 -5.28
CA ILE A 182 2.79 -13.88 -5.28
C ILE A 182 3.02 -13.39 -6.71
N ARG A 183 2.59 -12.19 -6.99
CA ARG A 183 2.82 -11.45 -8.25
C ARG A 183 3.68 -10.26 -7.92
N LYS A 184 5.00 -10.46 -7.98
CA LYS A 184 5.95 -9.37 -7.81
C LYS A 184 5.78 -8.37 -8.93
N VAL A 185 5.67 -7.08 -8.57
CA VAL A 185 5.49 -5.93 -9.46
C VAL A 185 6.75 -5.07 -9.44
N GLY A 186 7.16 -4.56 -10.59
CA GLY A 186 8.35 -3.70 -10.71
C GLY A 186 9.59 -4.40 -11.21
#